data_034c0d8a2712bc3581fca2540fb08265
#
_entry.id   034c0d8a2712bc3581fca2540fb08265
#
_cell.length_a   1.000
_cell.length_b   1.000
_cell.length_c   1.000
_cell.angle_alpha   90.00
_cell.angle_beta   90.00
_cell.angle_gamma   90.00
#
_symmetry.space_group_name_H-M   'P 1'
#
loop_
_entity.id
_entity.type
_entity.pdbx_description
1 polymer ?
#
loop_
_entity_poly.entity_id
_entity_poly.type
_entity_poly.pdbx_seq_one_letter_code
_entity_poly.pdbx_strand_id
1 'polypeptide(L)'
;YDSFVINELRGYCALSSGDNGTAIRAYETNLGSQYASNKGARVKALMQLHYNNRNYPRAIEYGRQAQKGGFADGDVNTLLAQSYYQQGDFKATRAFTADLISQAERRGQAPRQNYLQLNLNSCIKLKDTACETAGFEKLVTYYPNPEGWASLMQSMLKGGPDVTLLNSFRLASEVGALSRGSDYTELAQLALERGLPGEAASVMETAFARKVFTEQRDIDRNTRLLNSAKSRIAADKAGLAAADRAAAAGASAEDDLRVAQAYMSYGQHAQAVVAAERAVKKGNGKTPGEAQLVLGLAQFKAGNKPAAVKAFKAVKGDPSLERVAKLWSLRAQ
;
A
#
# COMPACT_ATOMS: atom_id res chain seq x y z
N TYR A 1 49.69 -4.04 -26.22
CA TYR A 1 48.76 -3.02 -26.69
C TYR A 1 47.88 -3.57 -27.82
N ASP A 2 48.47 -4.12 -28.87
CA ASP A 2 47.74 -4.59 -30.07
C ASP A 2 46.70 -5.66 -29.72
N SER A 3 47.04 -6.61 -28.87
CA SER A 3 46.12 -7.63 -28.41
C SER A 3 44.90 -7.03 -27.69
N PHE A 4 45.10 -5.95 -26.92
CA PHE A 4 44.02 -5.21 -26.26
C PHE A 4 43.10 -4.56 -27.30
N VAL A 5 43.65 -3.84 -28.28
CA VAL A 5 42.87 -3.18 -29.34
C VAL A 5 42.09 -4.19 -30.18
N ILE A 6 42.72 -5.30 -30.57
CA ILE A 6 42.07 -6.37 -31.31
C ILE A 6 40.88 -6.95 -30.54
N ASN A 7 41.02 -7.19 -29.25
CA ASN A 7 39.92 -7.70 -28.45
C ASN A 7 38.81 -6.66 -28.26
N GLU A 8 39.13 -5.34 -28.13
CA GLU A 8 38.10 -4.30 -28.12
C GLU A 8 37.24 -4.30 -29.39
N LEU A 9 37.90 -4.33 -30.55
CA LEU A 9 37.23 -4.38 -31.84
C LEU A 9 36.44 -5.68 -32.01
N ARG A 10 37.00 -6.81 -31.61
CA ARG A 10 36.33 -8.12 -31.65
C ARG A 10 35.07 -8.10 -30.79
N GLY A 11 35.15 -7.58 -29.57
CA GLY A 11 34.01 -7.45 -28.65
C GLY A 11 32.93 -6.55 -29.23
N TYR A 12 33.31 -5.41 -29.81
CA TYR A 12 32.36 -4.48 -30.41
C TYR A 12 31.66 -5.08 -31.64
N CYS A 13 32.42 -5.71 -32.56
CA CYS A 13 31.86 -6.37 -33.74
C CYS A 13 30.92 -7.52 -33.34
N ALA A 14 31.31 -8.31 -32.34
CA ALA A 14 30.51 -9.42 -31.85
C ALA A 14 29.18 -8.93 -31.23
N LEU A 15 29.21 -7.84 -30.48
CA LEU A 15 27.96 -7.21 -29.98
C LEU A 15 27.05 -6.76 -31.13
N SER A 16 27.62 -6.12 -32.15
CA SER A 16 26.87 -5.61 -33.31
C SER A 16 26.25 -6.75 -34.12
N SER A 17 26.86 -7.93 -34.12
CA SER A 17 26.37 -9.13 -34.83
C SER A 17 25.50 -10.03 -33.93
N GLY A 18 25.33 -9.70 -32.63
CA GLY A 18 24.59 -10.52 -31.70
C GLY A 18 25.34 -11.73 -31.13
N ASP A 19 26.64 -11.88 -31.41
CA ASP A 19 27.49 -12.93 -30.84
C ASP A 19 27.96 -12.55 -29.43
N ASN A 20 27.03 -12.67 -28.46
CA ASN A 20 27.28 -12.38 -27.06
C ASN A 20 28.44 -13.22 -26.47
N GLY A 21 28.62 -14.47 -26.96
CA GLY A 21 29.66 -15.36 -26.45
C GLY A 21 31.07 -14.85 -26.80
N THR A 22 31.29 -14.40 -28.03
CA THR A 22 32.56 -13.80 -28.44
C THR A 22 32.79 -12.44 -27.79
N ALA A 23 31.74 -11.62 -27.63
CA ALA A 23 31.84 -10.34 -26.95
C ALA A 23 32.27 -10.52 -25.46
N ILE A 24 31.67 -11.48 -24.75
CA ILE A 24 32.03 -11.79 -23.36
C ILE A 24 33.52 -12.17 -23.28
N ARG A 25 33.98 -13.14 -24.06
CA ARG A 25 35.38 -13.58 -24.01
C ARG A 25 36.37 -12.45 -24.31
N ALA A 26 36.06 -11.61 -25.29
CA ALA A 26 36.90 -10.47 -25.65
C ALA A 26 37.00 -9.44 -24.52
N TYR A 27 35.86 -9.08 -23.90
CA TYR A 27 35.82 -8.10 -22.80
C TYR A 27 36.39 -8.65 -21.50
N GLU A 28 36.18 -9.92 -21.17
CA GLU A 28 36.79 -10.56 -20.00
C GLU A 28 38.30 -10.57 -20.09
N THR A 29 38.86 -10.92 -21.29
CA THR A 29 40.29 -10.86 -21.53
C THR A 29 40.85 -9.46 -21.33
N ASN A 30 40.16 -8.44 -21.78
CA ASN A 30 40.59 -7.05 -21.67
C ASN A 30 40.42 -6.43 -20.29
N LEU A 31 39.54 -6.98 -19.43
CA LEU A 31 39.26 -6.42 -18.11
C LEU A 31 40.46 -6.38 -17.19
N GLY A 32 41.37 -7.37 -17.34
CA GLY A 32 42.63 -7.44 -16.58
C GLY A 32 43.80 -6.66 -17.21
N SER A 33 43.59 -6.06 -18.37
CA SER A 33 44.68 -5.36 -19.09
C SER A 33 45.05 -4.04 -18.37
N GLN A 34 46.33 -3.74 -18.35
CA GLN A 34 46.86 -2.44 -17.91
C GLN A 34 46.41 -1.27 -18.80
N TYR A 35 46.00 -1.55 -20.04
CA TYR A 35 45.48 -0.56 -20.99
C TYR A 35 43.97 -0.30 -20.83
N ALA A 36 43.30 -0.98 -19.91
CA ALA A 36 41.88 -0.83 -19.67
C ALA A 36 41.56 0.49 -18.95
N SER A 37 41.40 1.58 -19.69
CA SER A 37 41.13 2.92 -19.17
C SER A 37 39.71 3.06 -18.62
N ASN A 38 38.75 2.30 -19.10
CA ASN A 38 37.34 2.39 -18.68
C ASN A 38 36.81 1.05 -18.13
N LYS A 39 37.40 0.62 -16.99
CA LYS A 39 37.02 -0.65 -16.34
C LYS A 39 35.55 -0.68 -15.94
N GLY A 40 35.01 0.45 -15.47
CA GLY A 40 33.60 0.55 -15.07
C GLY A 40 32.62 0.24 -16.20
N ALA A 41 32.85 0.80 -17.39
CA ALA A 41 31.99 0.52 -18.55
C ALA A 41 32.04 -0.95 -18.98
N ARG A 42 33.21 -1.58 -18.94
CA ARG A 42 33.36 -3.01 -19.27
C ARG A 42 32.69 -3.92 -18.26
N VAL A 43 32.84 -3.63 -16.98
CA VAL A 43 32.15 -4.38 -15.91
C VAL A 43 30.64 -4.31 -16.11
N LYS A 44 30.10 -3.13 -16.43
CA LYS A 44 28.67 -2.96 -16.73
C LYS A 44 28.24 -3.73 -17.99
N ALA A 45 29.03 -3.65 -19.06
CA ALA A 45 28.77 -4.38 -20.30
C ALA A 45 28.77 -5.90 -20.08
N LEU A 46 29.76 -6.43 -19.35
CA LEU A 46 29.84 -7.85 -19.01
C LEU A 46 28.66 -8.28 -18.15
N MET A 47 28.27 -7.47 -17.18
CA MET A 47 27.08 -7.71 -16.35
C MET A 47 25.83 -7.87 -17.24
N GLN A 48 25.61 -6.92 -18.15
CA GLN A 48 24.46 -6.94 -19.06
C GLN A 48 24.49 -8.16 -20.01
N LEU A 49 25.65 -8.48 -20.57
CA LEU A 49 25.80 -9.62 -21.45
C LEU A 49 25.52 -10.95 -20.75
N HIS A 50 26.05 -11.14 -19.55
CA HIS A 50 25.78 -12.34 -18.75
C HIS A 50 24.31 -12.42 -18.36
N TYR A 51 23.66 -11.29 -18.00
CA TYR A 51 22.23 -11.25 -17.72
C TYR A 51 21.40 -11.68 -18.94
N ASN A 52 21.69 -11.11 -20.11
CA ASN A 52 21.00 -11.44 -21.37
C ASN A 52 21.16 -12.93 -21.74
N ASN A 53 22.32 -13.50 -21.45
CA ASN A 53 22.60 -14.94 -21.65
C ASN A 53 22.07 -15.81 -20.49
N ARG A 54 21.28 -15.25 -19.58
CA ARG A 54 20.73 -15.94 -18.40
C ARG A 54 21.79 -16.54 -17.46
N ASN A 55 23.04 -16.08 -17.57
CA ASN A 55 24.11 -16.45 -16.64
C ASN A 55 24.09 -15.50 -15.43
N TYR A 56 23.05 -15.63 -14.63
CA TYR A 56 22.81 -14.75 -13.49
C TYR A 56 23.94 -14.78 -12.44
N PRO A 57 24.58 -15.93 -12.14
CA PRO A 57 25.72 -15.95 -11.22
C PRO A 57 26.87 -15.01 -11.65
N ARG A 58 27.22 -15.02 -12.93
CA ARG A 58 28.26 -14.12 -13.46
C ARG A 58 27.79 -12.67 -13.53
N ALA A 59 26.52 -12.42 -13.87
CA ALA A 59 25.96 -11.08 -13.83
C ALA A 59 26.02 -10.49 -12.40
N ILE A 60 25.72 -11.29 -11.37
CA ILE A 60 25.83 -10.90 -9.96
C ILE A 60 27.28 -10.60 -9.58
N GLU A 61 28.22 -11.42 -10.01
CA GLU A 61 29.65 -11.20 -9.76
C GLU A 61 30.11 -9.84 -10.29
N TYR A 62 29.80 -9.54 -11.57
CA TYR A 62 30.13 -8.24 -12.19
C TYR A 62 29.37 -7.08 -11.53
N GLY A 63 28.12 -7.26 -11.15
CA GLY A 63 27.36 -6.26 -10.41
C GLY A 63 28.00 -5.91 -9.06
N ARG A 64 28.44 -6.91 -8.31
CA ARG A 64 29.18 -6.72 -7.06
C ARG A 64 30.55 -6.06 -7.30
N GLN A 65 31.22 -6.42 -8.40
CA GLN A 65 32.47 -5.78 -8.81
C GLN A 65 32.26 -4.29 -9.12
N ALA A 66 31.15 -3.95 -9.82
CA ALA A 66 30.78 -2.56 -10.08
C ALA A 66 30.53 -1.77 -8.77
N GLN A 67 29.87 -2.37 -7.78
CA GLN A 67 29.67 -1.76 -6.47
C GLN A 67 30.98 -1.50 -5.73
N LYS A 68 31.83 -2.50 -5.63
CA LYS A 68 33.16 -2.36 -4.98
C LYS A 68 34.06 -1.33 -5.66
N GLY A 69 33.97 -1.22 -6.96
CA GLY A 69 34.74 -0.27 -7.76
C GLY A 69 34.17 1.15 -7.80
N GLY A 70 33.03 1.40 -7.16
CA GLY A 70 32.37 2.71 -7.21
C GLY A 70 31.71 3.03 -8.58
N PHE A 71 31.50 2.02 -9.44
CA PHE A 71 30.91 2.17 -10.77
C PHE A 71 29.41 1.91 -10.81
N ALA A 72 28.83 1.51 -9.67
CA ALA A 72 27.41 1.18 -9.60
C ALA A 72 26.56 2.44 -9.65
N ASP A 73 25.65 2.50 -10.61
CA ASP A 73 24.58 3.46 -10.74
C ASP A 73 23.20 2.78 -10.55
N GLY A 74 22.14 3.53 -10.80
CA GLY A 74 20.80 2.99 -10.66
C GLY A 74 20.48 1.83 -11.62
N ASP A 75 21.14 1.75 -12.78
CA ASP A 75 20.89 0.71 -13.77
C ASP A 75 21.65 -0.57 -13.41
N VAL A 76 22.90 -0.47 -12.94
CA VAL A 76 23.64 -1.58 -12.35
C VAL A 76 22.88 -2.17 -11.15
N ASN A 77 22.39 -1.33 -10.26
CA ASN A 77 21.63 -1.79 -9.10
C ASN A 77 20.32 -2.46 -9.49
N THR A 78 19.64 -1.96 -10.53
CA THR A 78 18.43 -2.59 -11.07
C THR A 78 18.74 -3.97 -11.63
N LEU A 79 19.77 -4.06 -12.46
CA LEU A 79 20.16 -5.32 -13.09
C LEU A 79 20.67 -6.34 -12.07
N LEU A 80 21.35 -5.89 -11.00
CA LEU A 80 21.80 -6.75 -9.90
C LEU A 80 20.63 -7.32 -9.11
N ALA A 81 19.63 -6.47 -8.78
CA ALA A 81 18.41 -6.90 -8.12
C ALA A 81 17.64 -7.94 -8.97
N GLN A 82 17.52 -7.67 -10.28
CA GLN A 82 16.88 -8.57 -11.21
C GLN A 82 17.67 -9.90 -11.35
N SER A 83 18.99 -9.85 -11.35
CA SER A 83 19.84 -11.04 -11.44
C SER A 83 19.65 -11.97 -10.23
N TYR A 84 19.60 -11.43 -9.01
CA TYR A 84 19.25 -12.20 -7.81
C TYR A 84 17.87 -12.82 -7.92
N TYR A 85 16.88 -12.05 -8.39
CA TYR A 85 15.51 -12.53 -8.52
C TYR A 85 15.38 -13.66 -9.54
N GLN A 86 16.01 -13.50 -10.72
CA GLN A 86 15.99 -14.50 -11.79
C GLN A 86 16.77 -15.76 -11.42
N GLN A 87 17.79 -15.64 -10.58
CA GLN A 87 18.50 -16.79 -10.02
C GLN A 87 17.66 -17.56 -8.99
N GLY A 88 16.52 -16.97 -8.52
CA GLY A 88 15.69 -17.54 -7.46
C GLY A 88 16.17 -17.23 -6.03
N ASP A 89 17.20 -16.39 -5.88
CA ASP A 89 17.65 -15.94 -4.56
C ASP A 89 16.78 -14.78 -4.05
N PHE A 90 15.55 -15.13 -3.66
CA PHE A 90 14.58 -14.17 -3.16
C PHE A 90 15.00 -13.52 -1.83
N LYS A 91 15.84 -14.21 -1.02
CA LYS A 91 16.38 -13.62 0.21
C LYS A 91 17.37 -12.50 -0.11
N ALA A 92 18.31 -12.74 -1.01
CA ALA A 92 19.25 -11.72 -1.45
C ALA A 92 18.53 -10.56 -2.18
N THR A 93 17.57 -10.88 -3.06
CA THR A 93 16.75 -9.86 -3.75
C THR A 93 16.07 -8.93 -2.74
N ARG A 94 15.39 -9.51 -1.75
CA ARG A 94 14.69 -8.75 -0.71
C ARG A 94 15.65 -7.87 0.10
N ALA A 95 16.75 -8.42 0.57
CA ALA A 95 17.73 -7.69 1.37
C ALA A 95 18.33 -6.51 0.57
N PHE A 96 18.74 -6.77 -0.66
CA PHE A 96 19.36 -5.77 -1.53
C PHE A 96 18.38 -4.65 -1.91
N THR A 97 17.16 -5.00 -2.32
CA THR A 97 16.14 -4.00 -2.68
C THR A 97 15.67 -3.21 -1.47
N ALA A 98 15.55 -3.84 -0.27
CA ALA A 98 15.21 -3.14 0.96
C ALA A 98 16.25 -2.07 1.33
N ASP A 99 17.54 -2.35 1.14
CA ASP A 99 18.60 -1.36 1.35
C ASP A 99 18.48 -0.19 0.37
N LEU A 100 18.27 -0.44 -0.93
CA LEU A 100 18.08 0.60 -1.94
C LEU A 100 16.84 1.47 -1.65
N ILE A 101 15.73 0.85 -1.24
CA ILE A 101 14.50 1.53 -0.84
C ILE A 101 14.80 2.44 0.37
N SER A 102 15.44 1.91 1.41
CA SER A 102 15.79 2.65 2.62
C SER A 102 16.74 3.82 2.32
N GLN A 103 17.68 3.66 1.41
CA GLN A 103 18.58 4.73 0.98
C GLN A 103 17.82 5.88 0.31
N ALA A 104 16.86 5.57 -0.57
CA ALA A 104 16.02 6.58 -1.21
C ALA A 104 15.16 7.33 -0.19
N GLU A 105 14.51 6.59 0.74
CA GLU A 105 13.68 7.16 1.81
C GLU A 105 14.48 8.09 2.73
N ARG A 106 15.69 7.70 3.13
CA ARG A 106 16.58 8.58 3.93
C ARG A 106 16.98 9.87 3.23
N ARG A 107 17.00 9.87 1.90
CA ARG A 107 17.28 11.07 1.08
C ARG A 107 16.01 11.91 0.80
N GLY A 108 14.85 11.51 1.33
CA GLY A 108 13.57 12.15 1.03
C GLY A 108 13.09 11.92 -0.41
N GLN A 109 13.61 10.90 -1.09
CA GLN A 109 13.28 10.57 -2.47
C GLN A 109 12.34 9.36 -2.54
N ALA A 110 11.45 9.35 -3.52
CA ALA A 110 10.67 8.16 -3.80
C ALA A 110 11.59 7.03 -4.29
N PRO A 111 11.51 5.82 -3.69
CA PRO A 111 12.24 4.66 -4.20
C PRO A 111 11.80 4.33 -5.62
N ARG A 112 12.68 3.79 -6.46
CA ARG A 112 12.30 3.33 -7.80
C ARG A 112 11.22 2.25 -7.71
N GLN A 113 10.19 2.33 -8.55
CA GLN A 113 9.05 1.39 -8.53
C GLN A 113 9.48 -0.06 -8.71
N ASN A 114 10.47 -0.32 -9.58
CA ASN A 114 10.98 -1.68 -9.80
C ASN A 114 11.63 -2.30 -8.55
N TYR A 115 12.26 -1.50 -7.68
CA TYR A 115 12.79 -2.03 -6.41
C TYR A 115 11.67 -2.44 -5.45
N LEU A 116 10.61 -1.62 -5.38
CA LEU A 116 9.44 -1.93 -4.58
C LEU A 116 8.75 -3.21 -5.07
N GLN A 117 8.61 -3.37 -6.40
CA GLN A 117 8.00 -4.55 -7.01
C GLN A 117 8.85 -5.81 -6.79
N LEU A 118 10.17 -5.74 -7.00
CA LEU A 118 11.06 -6.89 -6.77
C LEU A 118 11.11 -7.29 -5.29
N ASN A 119 11.09 -6.30 -4.39
CA ASN A 119 11.01 -6.54 -2.94
C ASN A 119 9.71 -7.27 -2.58
N LEU A 120 8.57 -6.73 -2.99
CA LEU A 120 7.25 -7.32 -2.77
C LEU A 120 7.15 -8.74 -3.36
N ASN A 121 7.56 -8.93 -4.62
CA ASN A 121 7.53 -10.24 -5.26
C ASN A 121 8.39 -11.26 -4.53
N SER A 122 9.52 -10.82 -3.97
CA SER A 122 10.38 -11.67 -3.15
C SER A 122 9.70 -12.04 -1.83
N CYS A 123 8.98 -11.12 -1.18
CA CYS A 123 8.19 -11.42 0.02
C CYS A 123 7.11 -12.46 -0.26
N ILE A 124 6.40 -12.34 -1.39
CA ILE A 124 5.39 -13.31 -1.85
C ILE A 124 6.02 -14.69 -2.08
N LYS A 125 7.16 -14.76 -2.80
CA LYS A 125 7.88 -16.02 -3.04
C LYS A 125 8.38 -16.68 -1.75
N LEU A 126 8.75 -15.88 -0.75
CA LEU A 126 9.17 -16.33 0.57
C LEU A 126 7.99 -16.64 1.51
N LYS A 127 6.74 -16.37 1.07
CA LYS A 127 5.51 -16.50 1.87
C LYS A 127 5.56 -15.70 3.19
N ASP A 128 6.23 -14.55 3.16
CA ASP A 128 6.33 -13.63 4.29
C ASP A 128 5.20 -12.59 4.20
N THR A 129 4.07 -12.89 4.83
CA THR A 129 2.85 -12.07 4.77
C THR A 129 3.02 -10.68 5.37
N ALA A 130 3.84 -10.53 6.40
CA ALA A 130 4.12 -9.22 7.01
C ALA A 130 4.90 -8.33 6.04
N CYS A 131 5.93 -8.89 5.41
CA CYS A 131 6.72 -8.23 4.36
C CYS A 131 5.87 -7.90 3.14
N GLU A 132 5.00 -8.81 2.70
CA GLU A 132 4.07 -8.60 1.58
C GLU A 132 3.17 -7.39 1.83
N THR A 133 2.54 -7.34 2.99
CA THR A 133 1.65 -6.22 3.33
C THR A 133 2.40 -4.88 3.43
N ALA A 134 3.60 -4.88 4.02
CA ALA A 134 4.46 -3.69 4.06
C ALA A 134 4.91 -3.26 2.65
N GLY A 135 5.13 -4.21 1.74
CA GLY A 135 5.44 -3.96 0.34
C GLY A 135 4.29 -3.28 -0.41
N PHE A 136 3.06 -3.76 -0.23
CA PHE A 136 1.87 -3.10 -0.79
C PHE A 136 1.68 -1.69 -0.22
N GLU A 137 1.89 -1.47 1.08
CA GLU A 137 1.82 -0.14 1.67
C GLU A 137 2.82 0.83 1.04
N LYS A 138 4.06 0.40 0.82
CA LYS A 138 5.06 1.23 0.15
C LYS A 138 4.67 1.53 -1.30
N LEU A 139 4.14 0.55 -2.04
CA LEU A 139 3.66 0.76 -3.40
C LEU A 139 2.54 1.81 -3.46
N VAL A 140 1.51 1.71 -2.63
CA VAL A 140 0.43 2.72 -2.63
C VAL A 140 0.88 4.07 -2.09
N THR A 141 1.94 4.09 -1.27
CA THR A 141 2.52 5.35 -0.75
C THR A 141 3.21 6.14 -1.86
N TYR A 142 4.02 5.48 -2.68
CA TYR A 142 4.85 6.15 -3.69
C TYR A 142 4.27 6.11 -5.10
N TYR A 143 3.48 5.07 -5.41
CA TYR A 143 2.91 4.80 -6.73
C TYR A 143 1.46 4.33 -6.60
N PRO A 144 0.54 5.21 -6.09
CA PRO A 144 -0.84 4.82 -5.85
C PRO A 144 -1.53 4.47 -7.18
N ASN A 145 -2.15 3.30 -7.22
CA ASN A 145 -2.99 2.84 -8.31
C ASN A 145 -4.10 1.92 -7.77
N PRO A 146 -5.20 1.71 -8.51
CA PRO A 146 -6.32 0.90 -8.04
C PRO A 146 -5.94 -0.54 -7.68
N GLU A 147 -5.07 -1.18 -8.46
CA GLU A 147 -4.65 -2.57 -8.24
C GLU A 147 -3.81 -2.70 -6.95
N GLY A 148 -2.92 -1.75 -6.70
CA GLY A 148 -2.12 -1.69 -5.47
C GLY A 148 -3.01 -1.52 -4.24
N TRP A 149 -3.98 -0.62 -4.30
CA TRP A 149 -4.97 -0.44 -3.23
C TRP A 149 -5.80 -1.70 -3.02
N ALA A 150 -6.30 -2.35 -4.10
CA ALA A 150 -7.07 -3.58 -3.98
C ALA A 150 -6.27 -4.69 -3.30
N SER A 151 -5.01 -4.89 -3.69
CA SER A 151 -4.11 -5.89 -3.11
C SER A 151 -3.81 -5.61 -1.63
N LEU A 152 -3.54 -4.35 -1.29
CA LEU A 152 -3.32 -3.94 0.10
C LEU A 152 -4.56 -4.19 0.96
N MET A 153 -5.73 -3.74 0.51
CA MET A 153 -6.99 -3.93 1.25
C MET A 153 -7.30 -5.41 1.43
N GLN A 154 -7.12 -6.23 0.40
CA GLN A 154 -7.30 -7.68 0.52
C GLN A 154 -6.40 -8.31 1.59
N SER A 155 -5.19 -7.79 1.80
CA SER A 155 -4.30 -8.26 2.87
C SER A 155 -4.75 -7.81 4.26
N MET A 156 -5.43 -6.67 4.37
CA MET A 156 -5.86 -6.05 5.62
C MET A 156 -7.24 -6.52 6.10
N LEU A 157 -8.11 -6.96 5.21
CA LEU A 157 -9.49 -7.37 5.52
C LEU A 157 -9.60 -8.82 6.03
N LYS A 158 -8.50 -9.44 6.44
CA LYS A 158 -8.47 -10.85 6.89
C LYS A 158 -8.83 -11.06 8.37
N GLY A 159 -9.24 -10.00 9.07
CA GLY A 159 -9.62 -10.03 10.48
C GLY A 159 -8.96 -8.92 11.29
N GLY A 160 -9.30 -8.85 12.56
CA GLY A 160 -8.80 -7.83 13.49
C GLY A 160 -9.89 -7.32 14.43
N PRO A 161 -9.60 -6.37 15.32
CA PRO A 161 -10.60 -5.71 16.16
C PRO A 161 -11.64 -4.99 15.29
N ASP A 162 -12.92 -5.02 15.72
CA ASP A 162 -14.06 -4.47 14.95
C ASP A 162 -13.86 -3.01 14.53
N VAL A 163 -13.29 -2.18 15.40
CA VAL A 163 -13.00 -0.76 15.08
C VAL A 163 -12.02 -0.65 13.92
N THR A 164 -10.94 -1.44 13.96
CA THR A 164 -9.91 -1.45 12.91
C THR A 164 -10.49 -2.01 11.61
N LEU A 165 -11.25 -3.10 11.72
CA LEU A 165 -11.85 -3.78 10.57
C LEU A 165 -12.88 -2.89 9.86
N LEU A 166 -13.81 -2.27 10.61
CA LEU A 166 -14.78 -1.32 10.05
C LEU A 166 -14.08 -0.18 9.28
N ASN A 167 -13.04 0.43 9.86
CA ASN A 167 -12.36 1.55 9.23
C ASN A 167 -11.46 1.11 8.06
N SER A 168 -11.00 -0.13 8.04
CA SER A 168 -10.34 -0.75 6.87
C SER A 168 -11.32 -0.99 5.73
N PHE A 169 -12.52 -1.51 6.02
CA PHE A 169 -13.59 -1.66 5.03
C PHE A 169 -14.08 -0.31 4.47
N ARG A 170 -14.19 0.71 5.31
CA ARG A 170 -14.50 2.09 4.87
C ARG A 170 -13.44 2.61 3.89
N LEU A 171 -12.15 2.38 4.20
CA LEU A 171 -11.07 2.75 3.29
C LEU A 171 -11.15 1.96 1.99
N ALA A 172 -11.35 0.64 2.06
CA ALA A 172 -11.50 -0.21 0.88
C ALA A 172 -12.67 0.25 0.00
N SER A 173 -13.79 0.64 0.60
CA SER A 173 -14.93 1.23 -0.12
C SER A 173 -14.55 2.55 -0.79
N GLU A 174 -13.86 3.43 -0.08
CA GLU A 174 -13.45 4.76 -0.57
C GLU A 174 -12.49 4.68 -1.76
N VAL A 175 -11.55 3.72 -1.77
CA VAL A 175 -10.59 3.52 -2.86
C VAL A 175 -11.10 2.58 -3.95
N GLY A 176 -12.36 2.13 -3.86
CA GLY A 176 -12.97 1.23 -4.86
C GLY A 176 -12.44 -0.21 -4.82
N ALA A 177 -11.82 -0.63 -3.72
CA ALA A 177 -11.20 -1.94 -3.56
C ALA A 177 -12.17 -3.06 -3.11
N LEU A 178 -13.42 -2.74 -2.73
CA LEU A 178 -14.43 -3.76 -2.46
C LEU A 178 -14.89 -4.40 -3.77
N SER A 179 -14.66 -5.70 -3.91
CA SER A 179 -14.98 -6.43 -5.13
C SER A 179 -15.95 -7.60 -4.93
N ARG A 180 -15.99 -8.18 -3.73
CA ARG A 180 -16.80 -9.36 -3.41
C ARG A 180 -18.06 -8.95 -2.65
N GLY A 181 -19.18 -9.62 -2.93
CA GLY A 181 -20.42 -9.40 -2.17
C GLY A 181 -20.25 -9.59 -0.65
N SER A 182 -19.40 -10.54 -0.23
CA SER A 182 -19.06 -10.74 1.18
C SER A 182 -18.45 -9.51 1.85
N ASP A 183 -17.63 -8.73 1.12
CA ASP A 183 -16.96 -7.55 1.69
C ASP A 183 -18.00 -6.45 2.02
N TYR A 184 -18.99 -6.26 1.13
CA TYR A 184 -20.11 -5.33 1.36
C TYR A 184 -21.01 -5.80 2.50
N THR A 185 -21.28 -7.10 2.57
CA THR A 185 -22.08 -7.69 3.65
C THR A 185 -21.44 -7.46 4.99
N GLU A 186 -20.13 -7.74 5.10
CA GLU A 186 -19.34 -7.56 6.34
C GLU A 186 -19.32 -6.09 6.77
N LEU A 187 -19.03 -5.17 5.84
CA LEU A 187 -19.07 -3.73 6.14
C LEU A 187 -20.45 -3.29 6.66
N ALA A 188 -21.52 -3.75 6.02
CA ALA A 188 -22.88 -3.38 6.44
C ALA A 188 -23.24 -3.98 7.80
N GLN A 189 -22.82 -5.20 8.12
CA GLN A 189 -23.01 -5.82 9.44
C GLN A 189 -22.25 -5.07 10.52
N LEU A 190 -20.97 -4.78 10.33
CA LEU A 190 -20.17 -3.99 11.27
C LEU A 190 -20.78 -2.60 11.50
N ALA A 191 -21.29 -1.96 10.45
CA ALA A 191 -21.99 -0.68 10.59
C ALA A 191 -23.27 -0.82 11.43
N LEU A 192 -24.10 -1.86 11.21
CA LEU A 192 -25.30 -2.10 12.02
C LEU A 192 -25.00 -2.42 13.47
N GLU A 193 -23.96 -3.17 13.76
CA GLU A 193 -23.49 -3.49 15.13
C GLU A 193 -23.06 -2.23 15.87
N ARG A 194 -22.53 -1.24 15.14
CA ARG A 194 -22.17 0.08 15.67
C ARG A 194 -23.35 1.05 15.72
N GLY A 195 -24.56 0.63 15.37
CA GLY A 195 -25.74 1.50 15.37
C GLY A 195 -25.73 2.53 14.24
N LEU A 196 -25.17 2.19 13.06
CA LEU A 196 -25.05 3.07 11.90
C LEU A 196 -25.92 2.57 10.73
N PRO A 197 -27.25 2.58 10.87
CA PRO A 197 -28.16 2.02 9.85
C PRO A 197 -28.09 2.77 8.51
N GLY A 198 -27.79 4.07 8.54
CA GLY A 198 -27.63 4.87 7.32
C GLY A 198 -26.43 4.41 6.49
N GLU A 199 -25.29 4.16 7.12
CA GLU A 199 -24.09 3.64 6.46
C GLU A 199 -24.35 2.24 5.90
N ALA A 200 -24.94 1.35 6.71
CA ALA A 200 -25.26 -0.01 6.30
C ALA A 200 -26.18 -0.05 5.08
N ALA A 201 -27.25 0.76 5.08
CA ALA A 201 -28.16 0.86 3.94
C ALA A 201 -27.44 1.36 2.68
N SER A 202 -26.67 2.43 2.78
CA SER A 202 -25.91 3.00 1.66
C SER A 202 -24.90 2.00 1.05
N VAL A 203 -24.19 1.26 1.90
CA VAL A 203 -23.25 0.21 1.48
C VAL A 203 -23.98 -0.90 0.72
N MET A 204 -25.12 -1.37 1.23
CA MET A 204 -25.91 -2.43 0.59
C MET A 204 -26.55 -1.96 -0.71
N GLU A 205 -27.05 -0.73 -0.78
CA GLU A 205 -27.58 -0.13 -2.02
C GLU A 205 -26.48 -0.08 -3.11
N THR A 206 -25.27 0.30 -2.73
CA THR A 206 -24.11 0.29 -3.62
C THR A 206 -23.80 -1.12 -4.12
N ALA A 207 -23.83 -2.12 -3.22
CA ALA A 207 -23.59 -3.52 -3.58
C ALA A 207 -24.62 -4.05 -4.59
N PHE A 208 -25.90 -3.77 -4.37
CA PHE A 208 -26.96 -4.15 -5.31
C PHE A 208 -26.85 -3.42 -6.65
N ALA A 209 -26.54 -2.12 -6.65
CA ALA A 209 -26.33 -1.34 -7.87
C ALA A 209 -25.16 -1.87 -8.70
N ARG A 210 -24.11 -2.34 -8.05
CA ARG A 210 -22.94 -2.98 -8.68
C ARG A 210 -23.16 -4.44 -9.04
N LYS A 211 -24.31 -5.03 -8.71
CA LYS A 211 -24.68 -6.43 -8.99
C LYS A 211 -23.63 -7.44 -8.48
N VAL A 212 -23.06 -7.19 -7.29
CA VAL A 212 -22.02 -8.06 -6.73
C VAL A 212 -22.55 -9.38 -6.14
N PHE A 213 -23.86 -9.50 -5.96
CA PHE A 213 -24.53 -10.73 -5.54
C PHE A 213 -25.07 -11.45 -6.79
N THR A 214 -24.60 -12.65 -7.05
CA THR A 214 -24.97 -13.46 -8.22
C THR A 214 -25.91 -14.61 -7.87
N GLU A 215 -25.79 -15.15 -6.65
CA GLU A 215 -26.60 -16.26 -6.18
C GLU A 215 -27.88 -15.77 -5.51
N GLN A 216 -29.02 -16.40 -5.83
CA GLN A 216 -30.36 -16.01 -5.30
C GLN A 216 -30.37 -16.00 -3.76
N ARG A 217 -29.73 -16.99 -3.13
CA ARG A 217 -29.61 -17.08 -1.67
C ARG A 217 -28.92 -15.86 -1.07
N ASP A 218 -27.86 -15.36 -1.73
CA ASP A 218 -27.13 -14.18 -1.27
C ASP A 218 -27.94 -12.91 -1.49
N ILE A 219 -28.65 -12.81 -2.62
CA ILE A 219 -29.58 -11.72 -2.91
C ILE A 219 -30.62 -11.63 -1.80
N ASP A 220 -31.32 -12.76 -1.47
CA ASP A 220 -32.36 -12.80 -0.46
C ASP A 220 -31.86 -12.44 0.93
N ARG A 221 -30.68 -12.97 1.32
CA ARG A 221 -30.03 -12.67 2.61
C ARG A 221 -29.72 -11.18 2.72
N ASN A 222 -29.09 -10.63 1.70
CA ASN A 222 -28.64 -9.25 1.71
C ASN A 222 -29.78 -8.25 1.51
N THR A 223 -30.87 -8.64 0.86
CA THR A 223 -32.13 -7.88 0.83
C THR A 223 -32.72 -7.75 2.23
N ARG A 224 -32.73 -8.83 3.03
CA ARG A 224 -33.18 -8.75 4.44
C ARG A 224 -32.29 -7.83 5.27
N LEU A 225 -30.95 -7.88 5.07
CA LEU A 225 -30.02 -6.98 5.74
C LEU A 225 -30.29 -5.52 5.40
N LEU A 226 -30.47 -5.20 4.11
CA LEU A 226 -30.82 -3.85 3.63
C LEU A 226 -32.15 -3.37 4.24
N ASN A 227 -33.18 -4.21 4.25
CA ASN A 227 -34.49 -3.86 4.80
C ASN A 227 -34.39 -3.63 6.32
N SER A 228 -33.62 -4.44 7.05
CA SER A 228 -33.35 -4.23 8.47
C SER A 228 -32.62 -2.91 8.74
N ALA A 229 -31.66 -2.53 7.89
CA ALA A 229 -31.00 -1.24 7.99
C ALA A 229 -31.99 -0.09 7.77
N LYS A 230 -32.76 -0.16 6.67
CA LYS A 230 -33.74 0.88 6.29
C LYS A 230 -34.82 1.10 7.34
N SER A 231 -35.32 0.04 7.98
CA SER A 231 -36.36 0.15 9.00
C SER A 231 -35.94 0.92 10.25
N ARG A 232 -34.61 1.00 10.51
CA ARG A 232 -34.05 1.71 11.69
C ARG A 232 -33.78 3.20 11.41
N ILE A 233 -33.66 3.62 10.16
CA ILE A 233 -33.20 4.97 9.79
C ILE A 233 -34.13 6.07 10.31
N ALA A 234 -35.44 5.90 10.21
CA ALA A 234 -36.39 6.94 10.59
C ALA A 234 -36.31 7.27 12.10
N ALA A 235 -36.30 6.25 12.96
CA ALA A 235 -36.17 6.39 14.39
C ALA A 235 -34.80 6.95 14.81
N ASP A 236 -33.73 6.47 14.17
CA ASP A 236 -32.37 6.92 14.45
C ASP A 236 -32.18 8.41 14.09
N LYS A 237 -32.65 8.84 12.92
CA LYS A 237 -32.64 10.26 12.53
C LYS A 237 -33.44 11.15 13.44
N ALA A 238 -34.64 10.70 13.86
CA ALA A 238 -35.49 11.46 14.76
C ALA A 238 -34.85 11.67 16.15
N GLY A 239 -34.08 10.66 16.64
CA GLY A 239 -33.41 10.73 17.93
C GLY A 239 -32.07 11.47 17.90
N LEU A 240 -31.46 11.66 16.73
CA LEU A 240 -30.06 12.10 16.58
C LEU A 240 -29.78 13.47 17.21
N ALA A 241 -30.65 14.46 17.00
CA ALA A 241 -30.49 15.80 17.59
C ALA A 241 -30.59 15.79 19.13
N ALA A 242 -31.42 14.91 19.70
CA ALA A 242 -31.51 14.76 21.16
C ALA A 242 -30.26 14.04 21.70
N ALA A 243 -29.77 13.01 20.99
CA ALA A 243 -28.55 12.30 21.33
C ALA A 243 -27.32 13.24 21.28
N ASP A 244 -27.24 14.14 20.28
CA ASP A 244 -26.17 15.13 20.17
C ASP A 244 -26.15 16.10 21.36
N ARG A 245 -27.32 16.65 21.77
CA ARG A 245 -27.42 17.51 22.96
C ARG A 245 -27.01 16.78 24.23
N ALA A 246 -27.44 15.54 24.39
CA ALA A 246 -27.08 14.72 25.54
C ALA A 246 -25.58 14.42 25.58
N ALA A 247 -25.00 14.04 24.44
CA ALA A 247 -23.57 13.81 24.31
C ALA A 247 -22.78 15.08 24.62
N ALA A 248 -23.18 16.23 24.08
CA ALA A 248 -22.50 17.52 24.35
C ALA A 248 -22.50 17.90 25.83
N ALA A 249 -23.58 17.64 26.56
CA ALA A 249 -23.69 17.90 27.99
C ALA A 249 -22.98 16.85 28.85
N GLY A 250 -22.80 15.63 28.35
CA GLY A 250 -22.18 14.52 29.08
C GLY A 250 -20.65 14.58 29.07
N ALA A 251 -20.03 13.74 29.93
CA ALA A 251 -18.57 13.66 30.05
C ALA A 251 -17.92 12.60 29.12
N SER A 252 -18.73 11.73 28.50
CA SER A 252 -18.23 10.58 27.70
C SER A 252 -17.84 10.97 26.30
N ALA A 253 -16.58 10.70 25.89
CA ALA A 253 -16.15 10.79 24.51
C ALA A 253 -16.85 9.77 23.61
N GLU A 254 -17.22 8.60 24.11
CA GLU A 254 -17.92 7.55 23.38
C GLU A 254 -19.28 8.01 22.84
N ASP A 255 -20.00 8.86 23.62
CA ASP A 255 -21.29 9.37 23.18
C ASP A 255 -21.13 10.35 22.02
N ASP A 256 -20.11 11.23 22.08
CA ASP A 256 -19.77 12.10 20.95
C ASP A 256 -19.29 11.32 19.73
N LEU A 257 -18.53 10.24 19.93
CA LEU A 257 -18.09 9.38 18.83
C LEU A 257 -19.27 8.72 18.11
N ARG A 258 -20.24 8.18 18.86
CA ARG A 258 -21.47 7.60 18.30
C ARG A 258 -22.24 8.64 17.49
N VAL A 259 -22.44 9.82 18.06
CA VAL A 259 -23.11 10.94 17.39
C VAL A 259 -22.35 11.37 16.11
N ALA A 260 -21.04 11.52 16.18
CA ALA A 260 -20.23 11.87 15.02
C ALA A 260 -20.38 10.85 13.88
N GLN A 261 -20.30 9.56 14.20
CA GLN A 261 -20.47 8.49 13.23
C GLN A 261 -21.90 8.42 12.68
N ALA A 262 -22.92 8.65 13.51
CA ALA A 262 -24.30 8.72 13.05
C ALA A 262 -24.52 9.91 12.08
N TYR A 263 -24.01 11.09 12.38
CA TYR A 263 -24.05 12.23 11.45
C TYR A 263 -23.36 11.92 10.13
N MET A 264 -22.16 11.30 10.16
CA MET A 264 -21.48 10.88 8.93
C MET A 264 -22.32 9.90 8.10
N SER A 265 -23.01 8.93 8.76
CA SER A 265 -23.83 7.93 8.08
C SER A 265 -25.02 8.54 7.33
N TYR A 266 -25.40 9.77 7.69
CA TYR A 266 -26.47 10.53 7.02
C TYR A 266 -25.96 11.72 6.17
N GLY A 267 -24.67 11.81 5.92
CA GLY A 267 -24.07 12.87 5.11
C GLY A 267 -24.03 14.24 5.80
N GLN A 268 -24.32 14.30 7.12
CA GLN A 268 -24.29 15.54 7.89
C GLN A 268 -22.86 15.83 8.40
N HIS A 269 -21.94 16.04 7.46
CA HIS A 269 -20.50 16.05 7.75
C HIS A 269 -20.06 17.20 8.65
N ALA A 270 -20.69 18.38 8.55
CA ALA A 270 -20.37 19.53 9.42
C ALA A 270 -20.66 19.23 10.89
N GLN A 271 -21.85 18.63 11.17
CA GLN A 271 -22.23 18.23 12.53
C GLN A 271 -21.33 17.08 13.02
N ALA A 272 -20.96 16.15 12.15
CA ALA A 272 -20.04 15.07 12.46
C ALA A 272 -18.67 15.61 12.93
N VAL A 273 -18.14 16.64 12.26
CA VAL A 273 -16.89 17.29 12.67
C VAL A 273 -17.00 17.86 14.07
N VAL A 274 -18.06 18.62 14.37
CA VAL A 274 -18.26 19.24 15.68
C VAL A 274 -18.33 18.19 16.80
N ALA A 275 -19.08 17.11 16.59
CA ALA A 275 -19.19 16.02 17.55
C ALA A 275 -17.84 15.29 17.74
N ALA A 276 -17.11 15.01 16.65
CA ALA A 276 -15.80 14.37 16.71
C ALA A 276 -14.75 15.25 17.44
N GLU A 277 -14.76 16.56 17.24
CA GLU A 277 -13.89 17.50 17.97
C GLU A 277 -14.17 17.48 19.48
N ARG A 278 -15.46 17.40 19.89
CA ARG A 278 -15.81 17.22 21.30
C ARG A 278 -15.27 15.91 21.86
N ALA A 279 -15.39 14.80 21.11
CA ALA A 279 -14.83 13.51 21.52
C ALA A 279 -13.33 13.57 21.74
N VAL A 280 -12.58 14.20 20.80
CA VAL A 280 -11.14 14.42 20.93
C VAL A 280 -10.81 15.27 22.16
N LYS A 281 -11.56 16.34 22.40
CA LYS A 281 -11.35 17.23 23.56
C LYS A 281 -11.60 16.51 24.91
N LYS A 282 -12.60 15.63 24.98
CA LYS A 282 -12.87 14.82 26.17
C LYS A 282 -11.79 13.79 26.44
N GLY A 283 -11.25 13.15 25.41
CA GLY A 283 -10.06 12.33 25.48
C GLY A 283 -10.16 11.01 26.25
N ASN A 284 -11.36 10.63 26.71
CA ASN A 284 -11.61 9.45 27.53
C ASN A 284 -12.32 8.30 26.77
N GLY A 285 -12.07 8.21 25.47
CA GLY A 285 -12.58 7.12 24.63
C GLY A 285 -11.99 5.76 25.02
N LYS A 286 -12.77 4.70 24.83
CA LYS A 286 -12.37 3.32 25.17
C LYS A 286 -11.22 2.81 24.31
N THR A 287 -11.22 3.18 23.04
CA THR A 287 -10.19 2.77 22.09
C THR A 287 -9.24 3.93 21.85
N PRO A 288 -7.96 3.80 22.22
CA PRO A 288 -6.98 4.84 21.98
C PRO A 288 -6.91 5.21 20.48
N GLY A 289 -6.90 6.50 20.18
CA GLY A 289 -6.81 7.03 18.82
C GLY A 289 -8.11 7.02 18.01
N GLU A 290 -9.18 6.34 18.43
CA GLU A 290 -10.44 6.27 17.66
C GLU A 290 -11.07 7.65 17.46
N ALA A 291 -11.04 8.51 18.44
CA ALA A 291 -11.59 9.87 18.33
C ALA A 291 -10.87 10.70 17.24
N GLN A 292 -9.55 10.58 17.17
CA GLN A 292 -8.75 11.24 16.12
C GLN A 292 -9.05 10.65 14.74
N LEU A 293 -9.20 9.33 14.65
CA LEU A 293 -9.56 8.66 13.39
C LEU A 293 -10.94 9.12 12.89
N VAL A 294 -11.95 9.15 13.78
CA VAL A 294 -13.31 9.59 13.45
C VAL A 294 -13.33 11.07 13.05
N LEU A 295 -12.57 11.92 13.74
CA LEU A 295 -12.39 13.32 13.33
C LEU A 295 -11.77 13.43 11.94
N GLY A 296 -10.74 12.65 11.66
CA GLY A 296 -10.13 12.59 10.34
C GLY A 296 -11.11 12.19 9.23
N LEU A 297 -11.94 11.18 9.49
CA LEU A 297 -12.99 10.74 8.58
C LEU A 297 -14.06 11.82 8.36
N ALA A 298 -14.53 12.47 9.42
CA ALA A 298 -15.51 13.54 9.34
C ALA A 298 -14.98 14.73 8.53
N GLN A 299 -13.74 15.17 8.78
CA GLN A 299 -13.07 16.23 8.02
C GLN A 299 -12.88 15.83 6.55
N PHE A 300 -12.48 14.58 6.27
CA PHE A 300 -12.33 14.07 4.91
C PHE A 300 -13.67 14.11 4.15
N LYS A 301 -14.74 13.60 4.77
CA LYS A 301 -16.08 13.61 4.16
C LYS A 301 -16.66 15.02 4.03
N ALA A 302 -16.27 15.97 4.89
CA ALA A 302 -16.57 17.38 4.75
C ALA A 302 -15.75 18.12 3.68
N GLY A 303 -14.82 17.42 3.00
CA GLY A 303 -13.94 17.99 1.97
C GLY A 303 -12.72 18.74 2.52
N ASN A 304 -12.52 18.77 3.83
CA ASN A 304 -11.39 19.47 4.47
C ASN A 304 -10.16 18.55 4.58
N LYS A 305 -9.53 18.26 3.45
CA LYS A 305 -8.39 17.36 3.36
C LYS A 305 -7.21 17.70 4.28
N PRO A 306 -6.76 18.98 4.41
CA PRO A 306 -5.65 19.30 5.31
C PRO A 306 -5.94 18.97 6.77
N ALA A 307 -7.17 19.28 7.26
CA ALA A 307 -7.56 18.94 8.61
C ALA A 307 -7.70 17.42 8.82
N ALA A 308 -8.23 16.70 7.82
CA ALA A 308 -8.29 15.24 7.83
C ALA A 308 -6.90 14.63 7.99
N VAL A 309 -5.92 15.04 7.17
CA VAL A 309 -4.52 14.57 7.25
C VAL A 309 -3.92 14.85 8.63
N LYS A 310 -4.18 16.04 9.20
CA LYS A 310 -3.71 16.39 10.55
C LYS A 310 -4.30 15.44 11.61
N ALA A 311 -5.61 15.19 11.56
CA ALA A 311 -6.30 14.30 12.51
C ALA A 311 -5.81 12.84 12.37
N PHE A 312 -5.67 12.32 11.13
CA PHE A 312 -5.14 10.97 10.91
C PHE A 312 -3.71 10.78 11.43
N LYS A 313 -2.82 11.78 11.27
CA LYS A 313 -1.46 11.76 11.81
C LYS A 313 -1.41 11.81 13.35
N ALA A 314 -2.48 12.30 13.99
CA ALA A 314 -2.60 12.37 15.45
C ALA A 314 -3.12 11.08 16.08
N VAL A 315 -3.54 10.08 15.30
CA VAL A 315 -3.96 8.77 15.81
C VAL A 315 -2.78 8.07 16.46
N LYS A 316 -2.92 7.73 17.78
CA LYS A 316 -1.88 7.11 18.59
C LYS A 316 -2.50 6.14 19.59
N GLY A 317 -1.67 5.19 20.08
CA GLY A 317 -2.00 4.28 21.16
C GLY A 317 -2.56 2.92 20.75
N ASP A 318 -2.90 2.75 19.47
CA ASP A 318 -3.29 1.45 18.89
C ASP A 318 -2.56 1.28 17.53
N PRO A 319 -1.59 0.37 17.42
CA PRO A 319 -0.82 0.18 16.19
C PRO A 319 -1.66 -0.16 14.95
N SER A 320 -2.76 -0.90 15.14
CA SER A 320 -3.65 -1.28 14.05
C SER A 320 -4.44 -0.07 13.53
N LEU A 321 -4.95 0.76 14.43
CA LEU A 321 -5.61 2.02 14.06
C LEU A 321 -4.63 3.05 13.49
N GLU A 322 -3.42 3.16 14.04
CA GLU A 322 -2.38 4.03 13.49
C GLU A 322 -2.06 3.67 12.04
N ARG A 323 -2.00 2.37 11.73
CA ARG A 323 -1.80 1.88 10.38
C ARG A 323 -2.94 2.28 9.44
N VAL A 324 -4.18 2.05 9.83
CA VAL A 324 -5.37 2.44 9.05
C VAL A 324 -5.41 3.94 8.85
N ALA A 325 -5.16 4.73 9.90
CA ALA A 325 -5.12 6.19 9.83
C ALA A 325 -4.02 6.71 8.89
N LYS A 326 -2.84 6.08 8.89
CA LYS A 326 -1.76 6.38 7.93
C LYS A 326 -2.25 6.22 6.49
N LEU A 327 -2.95 5.14 6.18
CA LEU A 327 -3.47 4.87 4.83
C LEU A 327 -4.58 5.85 4.46
N TRP A 328 -5.48 6.20 5.39
CA TRP A 328 -6.44 7.28 5.18
C TRP A 328 -5.76 8.64 4.93
N SER A 329 -4.67 8.92 5.65
CA SER A 329 -3.87 10.13 5.41
C SER A 329 -3.29 10.19 4.00
N LEU A 330 -2.83 9.05 3.45
CA LEU A 330 -2.38 8.95 2.06
C LEU A 330 -3.52 9.20 1.06
N ARG A 331 -4.70 8.63 1.33
CA ARG A 331 -5.88 8.83 0.47
C ARG A 331 -6.38 10.28 0.50
N ALA A 332 -6.19 10.99 1.60
CA ALA A 332 -6.64 12.36 1.79
C ALA A 332 -5.71 13.42 1.16
N GLN A 333 -4.48 13.08 0.83
CA GLN A 333 -3.55 13.94 0.12
C GLN A 333 -3.91 14.06 -1.35
#